data_64466a86851ecbf4efcc328b42ce2f43
#
_entry.id   64466a86851ecbf4efcc328b42ce2f43
#
_cell.length_a   1.000
_cell.length_b   1.000
_cell.length_c   1.000
_cell.angle_alpha   90.00
_cell.angle_beta   90.00
_cell.angle_gamma   90.00
#
_symmetry.space_group_name_H-M   'P 1'
#
loop_
_entity.id
_entity.type
_entity.pdbx_description
1 polymer ?
#
loop_
_entity_poly.entity_id
_entity_poly.type
_entity_poly.pdbx_seq_one_letter_code
_entity_poly.pdbx_strand_id
1 'polypeptide(L)'
;THRNGHVEAPAHTHSRITIRNKKELEQVHICLGVPSHSLSHEDRYACHILNTILGGGMSSRLFQNIRERQGLVYAIFSGLNSYRDTGCLSIYAGTSLETAEKVVDLVIEEFRNLKKQPVDPEELRRAKDHLKGSLMLSLESTSSRMSNLARQELYFGKYFSLDEMTSKIEEVTADEVQRLAHTFFDTRQIALTVLGNLDGFKITRERLDCN
;
A
#
# COMPACT_ATOMS: atom_id res chain seq x y z
N THR A 1 1.60 40.04 6.15
CA THR A 1 1.73 39.09 7.27
C THR A 1 2.82 38.11 6.94
N HIS A 2 4.02 38.29 7.52
CA HIS A 2 5.15 37.37 7.39
C HIS A 2 4.76 36.02 8.00
N ARG A 3 4.56 34.99 7.19
CA ARG A 3 4.63 33.62 7.65
C ARG A 3 6.09 33.33 7.99
N ASN A 4 6.40 33.18 9.28
CA ASN A 4 7.66 32.57 9.70
C ASN A 4 7.75 31.21 9.00
N GLY A 5 8.64 31.10 8.01
CA GLY A 5 8.91 29.87 7.32
C GLY A 5 9.61 28.89 8.28
N HIS A 6 8.82 28.12 9.03
CA HIS A 6 9.34 26.88 9.55
C HIS A 6 9.65 26.01 8.34
N VAL A 7 10.93 25.84 8.06
CA VAL A 7 11.40 24.77 7.16
C VAL A 7 11.13 23.49 7.95
N GLU A 8 10.01 22.83 7.64
CA GLU A 8 9.72 21.52 8.18
C GLU A 8 10.84 20.56 7.76
N ALA A 9 11.40 19.84 8.71
CA ALA A 9 12.40 18.82 8.42
C ALA A 9 11.76 17.75 7.48
N PRO A 10 12.52 17.21 6.51
CA PRO A 10 12.00 16.16 5.65
C PRO A 10 11.46 14.99 6.46
N ALA A 11 10.35 14.42 6.02
CA ALA A 11 9.79 13.23 6.66
C ALA A 11 10.79 12.06 6.60
N HIS A 12 11.06 11.45 7.73
CA HIS A 12 11.95 10.30 7.84
C HIS A 12 11.18 9.05 8.23
N THR A 13 11.45 7.95 7.55
CA THR A 13 10.88 6.64 7.88
C THR A 13 11.73 5.91 8.91
N HIS A 14 11.08 5.41 9.96
CA HIS A 14 11.73 4.56 10.95
C HIS A 14 11.28 3.11 10.77
N SER A 15 12.16 2.27 10.22
CA SER A 15 11.94 0.83 10.07
C SER A 15 12.09 0.11 11.41
N ARG A 16 11.03 0.12 12.22
CA ARG A 16 11.01 -0.56 13.53
C ARG A 16 10.15 -1.82 13.48
N ILE A 17 10.56 -2.85 14.22
CA ILE A 17 9.71 -3.99 14.57
C ILE A 17 9.15 -3.70 15.97
N THR A 18 7.82 -3.64 16.08
CA THR A 18 7.10 -3.40 17.34
C THR A 18 6.17 -4.55 17.62
N ILE A 19 6.37 -5.23 18.74
CA ILE A 19 5.51 -6.33 19.20
C ILE A 19 4.80 -5.86 20.46
N ARG A 20 3.46 -5.94 20.50
CA ARG A 20 2.63 -5.54 21.61
C ARG A 20 1.73 -6.69 22.02
N ASN A 21 2.04 -7.30 23.18
CA ASN A 21 1.21 -8.38 23.73
C ASN A 21 -0.01 -7.78 24.46
N LYS A 22 -1.21 -8.19 24.03
CA LYS A 22 -2.51 -7.88 24.64
C LYS A 22 -3.33 -9.17 24.71
N LYS A 23 -3.41 -9.75 25.90
CA LYS A 23 -4.01 -11.06 26.16
C LYS A 23 -5.52 -11.11 25.89
N GLU A 24 -6.20 -9.98 25.96
CA GLU A 24 -7.63 -9.84 25.73
C GLU A 24 -8.05 -9.88 24.24
N LEU A 25 -7.08 -9.87 23.32
CA LEU A 25 -7.36 -9.93 21.89
C LEU A 25 -7.40 -11.37 21.40
N GLU A 26 -8.46 -11.73 20.70
CA GLU A 26 -8.64 -13.05 20.08
C GLU A 26 -7.82 -13.20 18.80
N GLN A 27 -7.59 -12.08 18.09
CA GLN A 27 -6.84 -12.08 16.83
C GLN A 27 -5.48 -11.43 17.00
N VAL A 28 -4.56 -11.85 16.14
CA VAL A 28 -3.28 -11.16 15.92
C VAL A 28 -3.45 -10.20 14.75
N HIS A 29 -3.15 -8.94 15.01
CA HIS A 29 -3.16 -7.86 14.04
C HIS A 29 -1.73 -7.56 13.59
N ILE A 30 -1.49 -7.68 12.29
CA ILE A 30 -0.19 -7.43 11.66
C ILE A 30 -0.34 -6.21 10.77
N CYS A 31 0.58 -5.25 10.93
CA CYS A 31 0.68 -4.10 10.05
C CYS A 31 2.13 -3.97 9.56
N LEU A 32 2.35 -4.12 8.25
CA LEU A 32 3.61 -3.78 7.61
C LEU A 32 3.48 -2.43 6.92
N GLY A 33 4.54 -1.64 6.95
CA GLY A 33 4.57 -0.35 6.27
C GLY A 33 5.91 -0.15 5.56
N VAL A 34 5.84 0.43 4.37
CA VAL A 34 7.00 0.87 3.59
C VAL A 34 6.78 2.32 3.15
N PRO A 35 7.84 3.12 2.95
CA PRO A 35 7.71 4.44 2.36
C PRO A 35 7.12 4.34 0.96
N SER A 36 6.37 5.36 0.57
CA SER A 36 5.91 5.55 -0.80
C SER A 36 6.01 7.01 -1.21
N HIS A 37 5.57 7.33 -2.40
CA HIS A 37 5.66 8.68 -2.94
C HIS A 37 4.59 9.63 -2.39
N SER A 38 4.91 10.92 -2.39
CA SER A 38 3.98 11.99 -2.06
C SER A 38 2.81 12.07 -3.06
N LEU A 39 1.76 12.76 -2.67
CA LEU A 39 0.55 12.92 -3.48
C LEU A 39 0.80 13.57 -4.84
N SER A 40 1.76 14.50 -4.92
CA SER A 40 2.10 15.23 -6.14
C SER A 40 3.16 14.57 -7.00
N HIS A 41 3.68 13.40 -6.61
CA HIS A 41 4.70 12.68 -7.37
C HIS A 41 4.19 12.25 -8.75
N GLU A 42 5.06 12.25 -9.75
CA GLU A 42 4.74 11.84 -11.13
C GLU A 42 4.24 10.39 -11.19
N ASP A 43 4.84 9.48 -10.42
CA ASP A 43 4.47 8.06 -10.34
C ASP A 43 3.19 7.77 -9.53
N ARG A 44 2.43 8.75 -9.10
CA ARG A 44 1.26 8.52 -8.22
C ARG A 44 0.26 7.50 -8.77
N TYR A 45 0.03 7.48 -10.09
CA TYR A 45 -0.87 6.51 -10.71
C TYR A 45 -0.29 5.10 -10.71
N ALA A 46 0.99 4.95 -10.97
CA ALA A 46 1.69 3.67 -10.85
C ALA A 46 1.69 3.15 -9.40
N CYS A 47 1.80 4.05 -8.39
CA CYS A 47 1.63 3.68 -6.97
C CYS A 47 0.24 3.12 -6.68
N HIS A 48 -0.83 3.73 -7.22
CA HIS A 48 -2.18 3.22 -7.07
C HIS A 48 -2.37 1.87 -7.76
N ILE A 49 -1.81 1.68 -8.94
CA ILE A 49 -1.83 0.38 -9.65
C ILE A 49 -1.08 -0.68 -8.85
N LEU A 50 0.13 -0.40 -8.35
CA LEU A 50 0.88 -1.31 -7.48
C LEU A 50 0.07 -1.72 -6.25
N ASN A 51 -0.57 -0.75 -5.57
CA ASN A 51 -1.43 -1.03 -4.42
C ASN A 51 -2.64 -1.90 -4.80
N THR A 52 -3.29 -1.62 -5.94
CA THR A 52 -4.44 -2.41 -6.43
C THR A 52 -4.05 -3.86 -6.69
N ILE A 53 -2.89 -4.09 -7.32
CA ILE A 53 -2.36 -5.43 -7.60
C ILE A 53 -1.99 -6.15 -6.30
N LEU A 54 -1.32 -5.45 -5.37
CA LEU A 54 -0.82 -6.04 -4.13
C LEU A 54 -1.96 -6.46 -3.20
N GLY A 55 -2.84 -5.52 -2.80
CA GLY A 55 -3.85 -5.78 -1.77
C GLY A 55 -5.07 -4.85 -1.83
N GLY A 56 -5.31 -4.16 -2.95
CA GLY A 56 -6.37 -3.16 -3.10
C GLY A 56 -7.77 -3.72 -3.34
N GLY A 57 -7.97 -5.05 -3.32
CA GLY A 57 -9.29 -5.65 -3.53
C GLY A 57 -9.27 -7.17 -3.53
N MET A 58 -10.43 -7.79 -3.76
CA MET A 58 -10.58 -9.25 -3.73
C MET A 58 -9.80 -9.98 -4.84
N SER A 59 -9.45 -9.32 -5.93
CA SER A 59 -8.63 -9.90 -7.01
C SER A 59 -7.13 -9.68 -6.81
N SER A 60 -6.71 -9.03 -5.73
CA SER A 60 -5.32 -8.72 -5.42
C SER A 60 -4.52 -9.96 -4.99
N ARG A 61 -3.20 -9.90 -5.16
CA ARG A 61 -2.30 -11.02 -4.84
C ARG A 61 -2.40 -11.46 -3.38
N LEU A 62 -2.34 -10.53 -2.43
CA LEU A 62 -2.44 -10.85 -1.00
C LEU A 62 -3.77 -11.52 -0.67
N PHE A 63 -4.88 -10.98 -1.19
CA PHE A 63 -6.20 -11.56 -0.94
C PHE A 63 -6.31 -12.96 -1.54
N GLN A 64 -5.95 -13.15 -2.80
CA GLN A 64 -6.05 -14.43 -3.49
C GLN A 64 -5.11 -15.49 -2.91
N ASN A 65 -3.85 -15.12 -2.64
CA ASN A 65 -2.84 -16.10 -2.22
C ASN A 65 -2.93 -16.46 -0.73
N ILE A 66 -3.26 -15.51 0.13
CA ILE A 66 -3.20 -15.70 1.59
C ILE A 66 -4.58 -16.01 2.17
N ARG A 67 -5.63 -15.30 1.71
CA ARG A 67 -6.98 -15.50 2.23
C ARG A 67 -7.73 -16.61 1.50
N GLU A 68 -7.85 -16.53 0.17
CA GLU A 68 -8.68 -17.47 -0.60
C GLU A 68 -8.03 -18.84 -0.73
N ARG A 69 -6.78 -18.91 -1.17
CA ARG A 69 -6.11 -20.19 -1.42
C ARG A 69 -5.65 -20.91 -0.16
N GLN A 70 -5.21 -20.17 0.86
CA GLN A 70 -4.63 -20.76 2.07
C GLN A 70 -5.48 -20.60 3.33
N GLY A 71 -6.48 -19.73 3.34
CA GLY A 71 -7.37 -19.52 4.48
C GLY A 71 -6.69 -19.07 5.77
N LEU A 72 -5.54 -18.38 5.67
CA LEU A 72 -4.69 -18.05 6.83
C LEU A 72 -5.11 -16.77 7.58
N VAL A 73 -5.97 -15.94 6.96
CA VAL A 73 -6.33 -14.64 7.51
C VAL A 73 -7.84 -14.42 7.47
N TYR A 74 -8.36 -13.69 8.45
CA TYR A 74 -9.75 -13.20 8.45
C TYR A 74 -9.91 -12.00 7.52
N ALA A 75 -8.91 -11.12 7.51
CA ALA A 75 -8.85 -9.97 6.63
C ALA A 75 -7.41 -9.69 6.20
N ILE A 76 -7.21 -9.31 4.95
CA ILE A 76 -5.94 -8.81 4.45
C ILE A 76 -6.21 -7.78 3.35
N PHE A 77 -5.51 -6.66 3.42
CA PHE A 77 -5.55 -5.62 2.39
C PHE A 77 -4.31 -4.74 2.45
N SER A 78 -4.06 -4.00 1.38
CA SER A 78 -3.08 -2.92 1.38
C SER A 78 -3.76 -1.57 1.16
N GLY A 79 -3.12 -0.51 1.66
CA GLY A 79 -3.59 0.86 1.54
C GLY A 79 -2.45 1.82 1.26
N LEU A 80 -2.67 2.72 0.31
CA LEU A 80 -1.73 3.78 -0.03
C LEU A 80 -2.18 5.09 0.63
N ASN A 81 -1.34 5.64 1.51
CA ASN A 81 -1.55 6.94 2.13
C ASN A 81 -0.48 7.90 1.61
N SER A 82 -0.90 8.89 0.83
CA SER A 82 -0.03 9.91 0.28
C SER A 82 -0.32 11.27 0.92
N TYR A 83 0.74 11.94 1.35
CA TYR A 83 0.73 13.25 1.97
C TYR A 83 1.41 14.26 1.04
N ARG A 84 1.55 15.50 1.50
CA ARG A 84 2.13 16.58 0.70
C ARG A 84 3.61 16.32 0.36
N ASP A 85 4.36 15.79 1.29
CA ASP A 85 5.82 15.64 1.26
C ASP A 85 6.29 14.18 1.33
N THR A 86 5.41 13.24 1.63
CA THR A 86 5.74 11.83 1.81
C THR A 86 4.57 10.92 1.48
N GLY A 87 4.79 9.61 1.55
CA GLY A 87 3.75 8.59 1.45
C GLY A 87 4.10 7.32 2.21
N CYS A 88 3.10 6.48 2.41
CA CYS A 88 3.24 5.18 3.04
C CYS A 88 2.32 4.17 2.34
N LEU A 89 2.87 3.04 1.93
CA LEU A 89 2.12 1.85 1.56
C LEU A 89 2.09 0.92 2.77
N SER A 90 0.90 0.62 3.25
CA SER A 90 0.69 -0.23 4.43
C SER A 90 -0.07 -1.49 4.05
N ILE A 91 0.28 -2.61 4.66
CA ILE A 91 -0.44 -3.88 4.57
C ILE A 91 -0.98 -4.20 5.96
N TYR A 92 -2.25 -4.53 6.04
CA TYR A 92 -2.88 -5.03 7.25
C TYR A 92 -3.29 -6.49 7.05
N ALA A 93 -3.08 -7.32 8.09
CA ALA A 93 -3.62 -8.65 8.16
C ALA A 93 -4.13 -8.96 9.58
N GLY A 94 -5.33 -9.56 9.66
CA GLY A 94 -5.90 -10.12 10.89
C GLY A 94 -5.89 -11.65 10.80
N THR A 95 -5.23 -12.32 11.75
CA THR A 95 -4.98 -13.76 11.70
C THR A 95 -4.96 -14.39 13.10
N SER A 96 -4.68 -15.71 13.20
CA SER A 96 -4.41 -16.38 14.48
C SER A 96 -2.92 -16.34 14.82
N LEU A 97 -2.58 -16.65 16.07
CA LEU A 97 -1.18 -16.70 16.51
C LEU A 97 -0.38 -17.77 15.74
N GLU A 98 -0.99 -18.92 15.49
CA GLU A 98 -0.34 -20.05 14.82
C GLU A 98 0.05 -19.75 13.37
N THR A 99 -0.68 -18.85 12.70
CA THR A 99 -0.46 -18.52 11.30
C THR A 99 0.25 -17.19 11.09
N ALA A 100 0.43 -16.38 12.14
CA ALA A 100 0.95 -15.02 12.07
C ALA A 100 2.33 -14.92 11.39
N GLU A 101 3.26 -15.81 11.75
CA GLU A 101 4.59 -15.84 11.13
C GLU A 101 4.53 -16.17 9.64
N LYS A 102 3.72 -17.20 9.29
CA LYS A 102 3.54 -17.61 7.90
C LYS A 102 2.90 -16.50 7.05
N VAL A 103 1.96 -15.74 7.62
CA VAL A 103 1.34 -14.60 6.93
C VAL A 103 2.39 -13.53 6.61
N VAL A 104 3.30 -13.23 7.54
CA VAL A 104 4.40 -12.28 7.27
C VAL A 104 5.29 -12.81 6.14
N ASP A 105 5.70 -14.09 6.18
CA ASP A 105 6.53 -14.69 5.14
C ASP A 105 5.90 -14.57 3.75
N LEU A 106 4.60 -14.84 3.65
CA LEU A 106 3.87 -14.76 2.38
C LEU A 106 3.73 -13.32 1.87
N VAL A 107 3.56 -12.34 2.76
CA VAL A 107 3.59 -10.91 2.35
C VAL A 107 4.96 -10.54 1.79
N ILE A 108 6.03 -10.96 2.46
CA ILE A 108 7.41 -10.72 1.97
C ILE A 108 7.69 -11.46 0.66
N GLU A 109 7.13 -12.66 0.49
CA GLU A 109 7.21 -13.38 -0.78
C GLU A 109 6.56 -12.61 -1.93
N GLU A 110 5.38 -12.02 -1.71
CA GLU A 110 4.74 -11.16 -2.72
C GLU A 110 5.57 -9.91 -3.06
N PHE A 111 6.28 -9.33 -2.09
CA PHE A 111 7.23 -8.25 -2.37
C PHE A 111 8.36 -8.70 -3.30
N ARG A 112 8.94 -9.89 -3.03
CA ARG A 112 9.96 -10.49 -3.90
C ARG A 112 9.43 -10.79 -5.30
N ASN A 113 8.21 -11.33 -5.40
CA ASN A 113 7.58 -11.68 -6.67
C ASN A 113 7.36 -10.43 -7.54
N LEU A 114 6.88 -9.32 -6.96
CA LEU A 114 6.72 -8.05 -7.66
C LEU A 114 8.04 -7.41 -8.12
N LYS A 115 9.14 -7.71 -7.43
CA LYS A 115 10.49 -7.28 -7.85
C LYS A 115 11.06 -8.17 -8.95
N LYS A 116 10.86 -9.49 -8.87
CA LYS A 116 11.50 -10.46 -9.76
C LYS A 116 10.94 -10.47 -11.18
N GLN A 117 9.64 -10.26 -11.31
CA GLN A 117 8.93 -10.41 -12.58
C GLN A 117 8.01 -9.23 -12.83
N PRO A 118 8.00 -8.70 -14.06
CA PRO A 118 6.97 -7.73 -14.44
C PRO A 118 5.58 -8.30 -14.22
N VAL A 119 4.63 -7.42 -13.95
CA VAL A 119 3.22 -7.79 -13.78
C VAL A 119 2.69 -8.34 -15.10
N ASP A 120 1.93 -9.43 -15.02
CA ASP A 120 1.26 -10.00 -16.18
C ASP A 120 0.34 -8.97 -16.87
N PRO A 121 0.31 -8.89 -18.22
CA PRO A 121 -0.49 -7.90 -18.94
C PRO A 121 -1.98 -7.93 -18.58
N GLU A 122 -2.57 -9.10 -18.35
CA GLU A 122 -3.97 -9.22 -17.94
C GLU A 122 -4.20 -8.76 -16.49
N GLU A 123 -3.26 -9.02 -15.60
CA GLU A 123 -3.30 -8.52 -14.22
C GLU A 123 -3.21 -6.99 -14.20
N LEU A 124 -2.29 -6.42 -14.99
CA LEU A 124 -2.15 -4.97 -15.14
C LEU A 124 -3.43 -4.34 -15.70
N ARG A 125 -4.00 -4.92 -16.75
CA ARG A 125 -5.25 -4.45 -17.36
C ARG A 125 -6.39 -4.44 -16.33
N ARG A 126 -6.59 -5.54 -15.59
CA ARG A 126 -7.63 -5.62 -14.55
C ARG A 126 -7.43 -4.57 -13.45
N ALA A 127 -6.19 -4.32 -13.03
CA ALA A 127 -5.88 -3.30 -12.03
C ALA A 127 -6.21 -1.89 -12.53
N LYS A 128 -5.89 -1.57 -13.79
CA LYS A 128 -6.26 -0.31 -14.45
C LYS A 128 -7.77 -0.15 -14.53
N ASP A 129 -8.49 -1.17 -15.01
CA ASP A 129 -9.95 -1.13 -15.13
C ASP A 129 -10.63 -0.95 -13.78
N HIS A 130 -10.15 -1.65 -12.75
CA HIS A 130 -10.63 -1.49 -11.39
C HIS A 130 -10.41 -0.07 -10.86
N LEU A 131 -9.22 0.50 -11.07
CA LEU A 131 -8.90 1.86 -10.60
C LEU A 131 -9.72 2.92 -11.34
N LYS A 132 -9.88 2.81 -12.67
CA LYS A 132 -10.73 3.70 -13.48
C LYS A 132 -12.19 3.63 -13.03
N GLY A 133 -12.73 2.41 -12.87
CA GLY A 133 -14.10 2.19 -12.41
C GLY A 133 -14.34 2.78 -11.01
N SER A 134 -13.44 2.55 -10.08
CA SER A 134 -13.52 3.10 -8.72
C SER A 134 -13.48 4.62 -8.72
N LEU A 135 -12.62 5.23 -9.56
CA LEU A 135 -12.55 6.67 -9.72
C LEU A 135 -13.87 7.25 -10.26
N MET A 136 -14.44 6.66 -11.33
CA MET A 136 -15.70 7.08 -11.91
C MET A 136 -16.84 7.02 -10.87
N LEU A 137 -17.01 5.89 -10.19
CA LEU A 137 -18.03 5.71 -9.17
C LEU A 137 -17.86 6.68 -8.00
N SER A 138 -16.64 6.94 -7.57
CA SER A 138 -16.37 7.89 -6.48
C SER A 138 -16.79 9.31 -6.80
N LEU A 139 -16.76 9.71 -8.09
CA LEU A 139 -17.14 11.05 -8.56
C LEU A 139 -18.63 11.22 -8.89
N GLU A 140 -19.46 10.20 -8.73
CA GLU A 140 -20.91 10.31 -8.83
C GLU A 140 -21.50 11.09 -7.64
N SER A 141 -20.90 10.93 -6.44
CA SER A 141 -21.30 11.72 -5.26
C SER A 141 -20.84 13.17 -5.37
N THR A 142 -21.79 14.11 -5.19
CA THR A 142 -21.50 15.55 -5.19
C THR A 142 -20.51 15.94 -4.11
N SER A 143 -20.59 15.35 -2.92
CA SER A 143 -19.65 15.59 -1.81
C SER A 143 -18.24 15.09 -2.13
N SER A 144 -18.14 13.91 -2.75
CA SER A 144 -16.85 13.38 -3.19
C SER A 144 -16.24 14.23 -4.31
N ARG A 145 -17.07 14.70 -5.25
CA ARG A 145 -16.66 15.59 -6.33
C ARG A 145 -16.15 16.92 -5.80
N MET A 146 -16.87 17.53 -4.86
CA MET A 146 -16.44 18.76 -4.19
C MET A 146 -15.10 18.56 -3.46
N SER A 147 -14.96 17.49 -2.68
CA SER A 147 -13.74 17.19 -1.94
C SER A 147 -12.56 16.93 -2.89
N ASN A 148 -12.81 16.26 -4.03
CA ASN A 148 -11.79 16.00 -5.04
C ASN A 148 -11.31 17.30 -5.69
N LEU A 149 -12.22 18.22 -6.05
CA LEU A 149 -11.88 19.53 -6.60
C LEU A 149 -11.04 20.36 -5.61
N ALA A 150 -11.47 20.44 -4.35
CA ALA A 150 -10.74 21.16 -3.31
C ALA A 150 -9.34 20.55 -3.09
N ARG A 151 -9.22 19.22 -3.09
CA ARG A 151 -7.92 18.53 -2.96
C ARG A 151 -7.02 18.82 -4.15
N GLN A 152 -7.53 18.81 -5.37
CA GLN A 152 -6.75 19.12 -6.57
C GLN A 152 -6.21 20.54 -6.51
N GLU A 153 -7.04 21.52 -6.15
CA GLU A 153 -6.59 22.92 -5.99
C GLU A 153 -5.52 23.07 -4.90
N LEU A 154 -5.75 22.46 -3.72
CA LEU A 154 -4.83 22.58 -2.58
C LEU A 154 -3.46 21.94 -2.80
N TYR A 155 -3.40 20.81 -3.52
CA TYR A 155 -2.16 20.03 -3.69
C TYR A 155 -1.46 20.31 -5.02
N PHE A 156 -2.21 20.59 -6.07
CA PHE A 156 -1.66 20.73 -7.43
C PHE A 156 -1.80 22.14 -8.00
N GLY A 157 -2.68 22.98 -7.44
CA GLY A 157 -2.99 24.29 -7.98
C GLY A 157 -3.65 24.24 -9.36
N LYS A 158 -4.20 23.09 -9.74
CA LYS A 158 -4.89 22.90 -11.02
C LYS A 158 -5.92 21.75 -10.93
N TYR A 159 -6.88 21.80 -11.84
CA TYR A 159 -7.88 20.78 -12.05
C TYR A 159 -7.40 19.76 -13.09
N PHE A 160 -7.63 18.48 -12.81
CA PHE A 160 -7.47 17.38 -13.75
C PHE A 160 -8.86 16.85 -14.11
N SER A 161 -9.17 16.79 -15.39
CA SER A 161 -10.42 16.17 -15.86
C SER A 161 -10.40 14.65 -15.62
N LEU A 162 -11.58 14.04 -15.65
CA LEU A 162 -11.68 12.58 -15.55
C LEU A 162 -10.93 11.90 -16.70
N ASP A 163 -11.01 12.47 -17.91
CA ASP A 163 -10.33 11.93 -19.09
C ASP A 163 -8.80 12.01 -18.95
N GLU A 164 -8.27 13.11 -18.41
CA GLU A 164 -6.83 13.22 -18.11
C GLU A 164 -6.39 12.17 -17.07
N MET A 165 -7.18 11.99 -16.01
CA MET A 165 -6.85 11.00 -14.97
C MET A 165 -6.90 9.56 -15.50
N THR A 166 -7.91 9.23 -16.28
CA THR A 166 -8.05 7.89 -16.88
C THR A 166 -6.98 7.61 -17.94
N SER A 167 -6.60 8.62 -18.74
CA SER A 167 -5.48 8.52 -19.68
C SER A 167 -4.17 8.22 -18.94
N LYS A 168 -3.90 8.93 -17.85
CA LYS A 168 -2.69 8.69 -17.03
C LYS A 168 -2.66 7.32 -16.36
N ILE A 169 -3.80 6.78 -15.97
CA ILE A 169 -3.89 5.41 -15.48
C ILE A 169 -3.57 4.42 -16.62
N GLU A 170 -4.06 4.69 -17.84
CA GLU A 170 -3.84 3.82 -19.00
C GLU A 170 -2.38 3.79 -19.45
N GLU A 171 -1.67 4.91 -19.32
CA GLU A 171 -0.25 5.03 -19.68
C GLU A 171 0.68 4.19 -18.77
N VAL A 172 0.26 3.80 -17.56
CA VAL A 172 1.10 3.05 -16.63
C VAL A 172 1.53 1.70 -17.22
N THR A 173 2.81 1.42 -17.17
CA THR A 173 3.44 0.20 -17.69
C THR A 173 3.78 -0.82 -16.59
N ALA A 174 3.97 -2.08 -16.96
CA ALA A 174 4.43 -3.12 -16.04
C ALA A 174 5.84 -2.81 -15.48
N ASP A 175 6.70 -2.22 -16.30
CA ASP A 175 8.06 -1.84 -15.89
C ASP A 175 8.05 -0.73 -14.83
N GLU A 176 7.14 0.23 -14.92
CA GLU A 176 6.98 1.26 -13.89
C GLU A 176 6.51 0.66 -12.56
N VAL A 177 5.56 -0.28 -12.60
CA VAL A 177 5.10 -0.99 -11.40
C VAL A 177 6.26 -1.79 -10.77
N GLN A 178 7.06 -2.50 -11.58
CA GLN A 178 8.22 -3.25 -11.10
C GLN A 178 9.30 -2.32 -10.53
N ARG A 179 9.59 -1.20 -11.19
CA ARG A 179 10.53 -0.18 -10.69
C ARG A 179 10.11 0.35 -9.32
N LEU A 180 8.80 0.62 -9.13
CA LEU A 180 8.26 1.02 -7.83
C LEU A 180 8.38 -0.08 -6.78
N ALA A 181 8.16 -1.34 -7.16
CA ALA A 181 8.36 -2.48 -6.25
C ALA A 181 9.83 -2.55 -5.77
N HIS A 182 10.80 -2.32 -6.64
CA HIS A 182 12.20 -2.23 -6.26
C HIS A 182 12.49 -1.05 -5.31
N THR A 183 11.83 0.08 -5.52
CA THR A 183 12.02 1.29 -4.70
C THR A 183 11.40 1.16 -3.31
N PHE A 184 10.18 0.61 -3.23
CA PHE A 184 9.41 0.57 -1.97
C PHE A 184 9.77 -0.63 -1.10
N PHE A 185 10.02 -1.79 -1.72
CA PHE A 185 10.27 -3.04 -0.99
C PHE A 185 11.76 -3.22 -0.71
N ASP A 186 12.31 -2.36 0.13
CA ASP A 186 13.65 -2.45 0.68
C ASP A 186 13.56 -2.98 2.12
N THR A 187 14.20 -4.12 2.39
CA THR A 187 14.27 -4.77 3.71
C THR A 187 14.60 -3.79 4.85
N ARG A 188 15.45 -2.80 4.57
CA ARG A 188 15.89 -1.81 5.56
C ARG A 188 14.81 -0.79 5.91
N GLN A 189 13.79 -0.63 5.07
CA GLN A 189 12.73 0.37 5.22
C GLN A 189 11.39 -0.22 5.69
N ILE A 190 11.28 -1.55 5.80
CA ILE A 190 10.06 -2.20 6.25
C ILE A 190 9.89 -1.97 7.75
N ALA A 191 8.79 -1.32 8.13
CA ALA A 191 8.30 -1.27 9.50
C ALA A 191 7.28 -2.38 9.73
N LEU A 192 7.31 -3.03 10.90
CA LEU A 192 6.35 -4.08 11.27
C LEU A 192 5.81 -3.81 12.66
N THR A 193 4.49 -3.85 12.79
CA THR A 193 3.81 -3.86 14.09
C THR A 193 2.94 -5.10 14.21
N VAL A 194 3.08 -5.83 15.31
CA VAL A 194 2.26 -6.99 15.64
C VAL A 194 1.59 -6.76 16.98
N LEU A 195 0.27 -6.90 17.02
CA LEU A 195 -0.56 -6.69 18.21
C LEU A 195 -1.50 -7.88 18.39
N GLY A 196 -1.57 -8.46 19.58
CA GLY A 196 -2.46 -9.59 19.88
C GLY A 196 -2.05 -10.32 21.15
N ASN A 197 -2.66 -11.48 21.40
CA ASN A 197 -2.18 -12.41 22.42
C ASN A 197 -0.98 -13.17 21.82
N LEU A 198 0.23 -12.72 22.18
CA LEU A 198 1.48 -13.05 21.46
C LEU A 198 2.45 -13.86 22.34
N ASP A 199 1.96 -14.74 23.21
CA ASP A 199 2.81 -15.54 24.08
C ASP A 199 3.89 -16.27 23.28
N GLY A 200 5.17 -15.87 23.50
CA GLY A 200 6.33 -16.46 22.82
C GLY A 200 6.56 -16.02 21.37
N PHE A 201 5.69 -15.20 20.77
CA PHE A 201 5.88 -14.73 19.40
C PHE A 201 7.13 -13.85 19.28
N LYS A 202 7.97 -14.20 18.33
CA LYS A 202 9.18 -13.45 17.98
C LYS A 202 9.32 -13.36 16.48
N ILE A 203 9.71 -12.19 16.00
CA ILE A 203 10.03 -11.98 14.60
C ILE A 203 11.30 -11.16 14.49
N THR A 204 12.19 -11.58 13.61
CA THR A 204 13.49 -10.92 13.41
C THR A 204 13.52 -10.15 12.08
N ARG A 205 14.50 -9.26 11.92
CA ARG A 205 14.66 -8.49 10.70
C ARG A 205 14.97 -9.36 9.49
N GLU A 206 15.69 -10.46 9.67
CA GLU A 206 16.03 -11.40 8.60
C GLU A 206 14.79 -12.00 7.93
N ARG A 207 13.71 -12.18 8.70
CA ARG A 207 12.42 -12.67 8.15
C ARG A 207 11.73 -11.67 7.23
N LEU A 208 12.06 -10.39 7.34
CA LEU A 208 11.56 -9.33 6.48
C LEU A 208 12.46 -9.09 5.24
N ASP A 209 13.43 -9.98 4.98
CA ASP A 209 14.29 -9.86 3.81
C ASP A 209 13.49 -10.05 2.52
N CYS A 210 13.40 -9.01 1.71
CA CYS A 210 12.72 -8.98 0.42
C CYS A 210 13.68 -8.75 -0.77
N ASN A 211 14.97 -9.02 -0.59
CA ASN A 211 15.97 -8.92 -1.66
C ASN A 211 16.04 -10.19 -2.52
#